data_a69d7ca71d35c31e5f8c9b8ce5e81e55
#
_entry.id   a69d7ca71d35c31e5f8c9b8ce5e81e55
#
_cell.length_a   1.000
_cell.length_b   1.000
_cell.length_c   1.000
_cell.angle_alpha   90.00
_cell.angle_beta   90.00
_cell.angle_gamma   90.00
#
_symmetry.space_group_name_H-M   'P 1'
#
loop_
_entity.id
_entity.type
_entity.pdbx_description
1 polymer ?
#
loop_
_entity_poly.entity_id
_entity_poly.type
_entity_poly.pdbx_seq_one_letter_code
_entity_poly.pdbx_strand_id
1 'polypeptide(L)'
;YSQEEPPFFGTPGMGSAVHSRSLKESNAKVLGMICLEMIGFFSDEPNSQKFPLPFLKQFYPTTANFISVVGKLGQGGFVRRVRNAMKASVGDLDLRSIAAPPIIQGFDYSDHRNYWKEGYKAVMITDTSFCRNPHYHQITDTPDTLDYQRMARVVDGVYNAILQLG
;
A
#
# COMPACT_ATOMS: atom_id res chain seq x y z
N TYR A 1 -5.41 -4.16 -11.53
CA TYR A 1 -6.72 -3.89 -12.15
C TYR A 1 -6.59 -2.85 -13.25
N SER A 2 -7.53 -2.84 -14.18
CA SER A 2 -7.61 -1.81 -15.22
C SER A 2 -8.31 -0.55 -14.73
N GLN A 3 -8.07 0.59 -15.42
CA GLN A 3 -8.74 1.87 -15.16
C GLN A 3 -8.56 2.41 -13.73
N GLU A 4 -7.39 2.22 -13.16
CA GLU A 4 -7.04 2.75 -11.84
C GLU A 4 -6.66 4.23 -11.91
N GLU A 5 -6.15 4.69 -13.02
CA GLU A 5 -5.72 6.08 -13.25
C GLU A 5 -6.85 7.01 -13.72
N PRO A 6 -6.68 8.35 -13.60
CA PRO A 6 -7.61 9.32 -14.22
C PRO A 6 -7.80 9.08 -15.73
N PRO A 7 -8.99 9.30 -16.27
CA PRO A 7 -10.17 9.89 -15.63
C PRO A 7 -11.06 8.90 -14.88
N PHE A 8 -10.68 7.63 -14.81
CA PHE A 8 -11.52 6.57 -14.26
C PHE A 8 -11.36 6.36 -12.76
N PHE A 9 -10.29 6.88 -12.17
CA PHE A 9 -10.03 6.76 -10.73
C PHE A 9 -11.24 7.19 -9.90
N GLY A 10 -11.61 6.36 -8.94
CA GLY A 10 -12.74 6.62 -8.05
C GLY A 10 -14.13 6.39 -8.65
N THR A 11 -14.23 6.09 -9.94
CA THR A 11 -15.51 5.81 -10.62
C THR A 11 -15.97 4.36 -10.41
N PRO A 12 -17.26 4.06 -10.63
CA PRO A 12 -17.76 2.68 -10.60
C PRO A 12 -17.18 1.77 -11.71
N GLY A 13 -16.51 2.36 -12.71
CA GLY A 13 -15.86 1.65 -13.82
C GLY A 13 -14.44 1.18 -13.52
N MET A 14 -13.80 1.56 -12.41
CA MET A 14 -12.52 0.98 -12.02
C MET A 14 -12.60 -0.54 -11.96
N GLY A 15 -11.61 -1.25 -12.49
CA GLY A 15 -11.57 -2.71 -12.47
C GLY A 15 -11.72 -3.31 -11.09
N SER A 16 -11.12 -2.70 -10.07
CA SER A 16 -11.29 -3.11 -8.67
C SER A 16 -12.71 -2.85 -8.12
N ALA A 17 -13.39 -1.80 -8.59
CA ALA A 17 -14.77 -1.53 -8.21
C ALA A 17 -15.73 -2.56 -8.81
N VAL A 18 -15.51 -2.91 -10.07
CA VAL A 18 -16.29 -3.97 -10.75
C VAL A 18 -16.06 -5.32 -10.06
N HIS A 19 -14.81 -5.68 -9.80
CA HIS A 19 -14.45 -6.96 -9.20
C HIS A 19 -14.93 -7.07 -7.74
N SER A 20 -14.72 -6.05 -6.91
CA SER A 20 -15.19 -6.10 -5.51
C SER A 20 -16.71 -6.22 -5.40
N ARG A 21 -17.48 -5.56 -6.28
CA ARG A 21 -18.93 -5.73 -6.38
C ARG A 21 -19.32 -7.15 -6.77
N SER A 22 -18.70 -7.72 -7.81
CA SER A 22 -19.03 -9.08 -8.25
C SER A 22 -18.77 -10.12 -7.15
N LEU A 23 -17.71 -9.94 -6.36
CA LEU A 23 -17.44 -10.77 -5.19
C LEU A 23 -18.56 -10.61 -4.13
N LYS A 24 -19.05 -9.39 -3.93
CA LYS A 24 -20.15 -9.11 -2.98
C LYS A 24 -21.45 -9.74 -3.44
N GLU A 25 -21.79 -9.59 -4.71
CA GLU A 25 -23.01 -10.14 -5.32
C GLU A 25 -23.03 -11.68 -5.29
N SER A 26 -21.87 -12.30 -5.49
CA SER A 26 -21.71 -13.75 -5.42
C SER A 26 -21.56 -14.29 -4.00
N ASN A 27 -21.59 -13.44 -2.96
CA ASN A 27 -21.32 -13.82 -1.57
C ASN A 27 -19.96 -14.56 -1.39
N ALA A 28 -18.96 -14.20 -2.18
CA ALA A 28 -17.64 -14.82 -2.11
C ALA A 28 -16.98 -14.59 -0.75
N LYS A 29 -16.39 -15.64 -0.20
CA LYS A 29 -15.57 -15.54 1.03
C LYS A 29 -14.20 -14.98 0.66
N VAL A 30 -13.97 -13.72 0.96
CA VAL A 30 -12.69 -13.05 0.78
C VAL A 30 -12.01 -12.86 2.14
N LEU A 31 -10.84 -13.45 2.33
CA LEU A 31 -10.05 -13.31 3.57
C LEU A 31 -9.53 -11.89 3.74
N GLY A 32 -9.15 -11.27 2.64
CA GLY A 32 -8.68 -9.91 2.54
C GLY A 32 -8.09 -9.61 1.16
N MET A 33 -7.77 -8.36 0.91
CA MET A 33 -7.12 -7.90 -0.31
C MET A 33 -5.80 -7.22 0.05
N ILE A 34 -4.75 -7.53 -0.66
CA ILE A 34 -3.44 -6.86 -0.58
C ILE A 34 -3.22 -6.14 -1.91
N CYS A 35 -3.15 -4.82 -1.85
CA CYS A 35 -2.81 -3.96 -2.96
C CYS A 35 -1.33 -3.61 -2.90
N LEU A 36 -0.61 -3.72 -4.01
CA LEU A 36 0.75 -3.21 -4.15
C LEU A 36 0.69 -1.90 -4.92
N GLU A 37 1.11 -0.83 -4.27
CA GLU A 37 1.05 0.53 -4.81
C GLU A 37 2.37 1.23 -4.59
N MET A 38 3.17 1.36 -5.65
CA MET A 38 4.55 1.88 -5.58
C MET A 38 5.34 1.24 -4.44
N ILE A 39 6.17 0.27 -4.77
CA ILE A 39 6.91 -0.53 -3.78
C ILE A 39 8.42 -0.52 -3.99
N GLY A 40 8.92 0.35 -4.87
CA GLY A 40 10.30 0.25 -5.36
C GLY A 40 11.16 1.50 -5.18
N PHE A 41 10.60 2.64 -4.78
CA PHE A 41 11.41 3.85 -4.57
C PHE A 41 11.89 3.95 -3.12
N PHE A 42 13.20 3.96 -2.92
CA PHE A 42 13.85 4.10 -1.60
C PHE A 42 14.97 5.13 -1.65
N SER A 43 15.20 5.79 -0.53
CA SER A 43 16.31 6.72 -0.36
C SER A 43 16.85 6.62 1.08
N ASP A 44 18.16 6.58 1.24
CA ASP A 44 18.82 6.63 2.55
C ASP A 44 19.20 8.06 2.96
N GLU A 45 18.86 9.06 2.13
CA GLU A 45 19.12 10.46 2.42
C GLU A 45 18.29 10.94 3.62
N PRO A 46 18.88 11.69 4.55
CA PRO A 46 18.15 12.27 5.65
C PRO A 46 17.02 13.20 5.18
N ASN A 47 15.87 13.12 5.84
CA ASN A 47 14.68 13.93 5.54
C ASN A 47 14.10 13.74 4.13
N SER A 48 14.39 12.60 3.49
CA SER A 48 13.82 12.21 2.20
C SER A 48 12.34 11.81 2.27
N GLN A 49 11.82 11.48 3.46
CA GLN A 49 10.41 11.17 3.69
C GLN A 49 9.60 12.41 4.08
N LYS A 50 8.53 12.68 3.34
CA LYS A 50 7.51 13.67 3.67
C LYS A 50 6.25 12.97 4.20
N PHE A 51 5.34 13.73 4.81
CA PHE A 51 4.11 13.20 5.41
C PHE A 51 2.91 14.07 5.04
N PRO A 52 1.73 13.47 4.74
CA PRO A 52 0.51 14.23 4.49
C PRO A 52 0.02 15.00 5.73
N LEU A 53 0.40 14.52 6.92
CA LEU A 53 0.11 15.16 8.20
C LEU A 53 1.44 15.39 8.95
N PRO A 54 1.83 16.62 9.26
CA PRO A 54 3.14 16.93 9.81
C PRO A 54 3.49 16.22 11.12
N PHE A 55 2.50 15.89 11.96
CA PHE A 55 2.74 15.21 13.23
C PHE A 55 3.21 13.75 13.06
N LEU A 56 2.99 13.12 11.89
CA LEU A 56 3.42 11.74 11.63
C LEU A 56 4.95 11.59 11.70
N LYS A 57 5.71 12.65 11.45
CA LYS A 57 7.17 12.66 11.61
C LYS A 57 7.65 12.32 13.03
N GLN A 58 6.78 12.41 14.04
CA GLN A 58 7.11 12.05 15.42
C GLN A 58 7.03 10.53 15.68
N PHE A 59 6.35 9.79 14.79
CA PHE A 59 6.09 8.36 14.95
C PHE A 59 6.73 7.50 13.86
N TYR A 60 7.14 8.11 12.74
CA TYR A 60 7.69 7.42 11.58
C TYR A 60 9.05 7.99 11.19
N PRO A 61 9.92 7.16 10.58
CA PRO A 61 11.22 7.62 10.10
C PRO A 61 11.09 8.76 9.09
N THR A 62 11.99 9.74 9.18
CA THR A 62 12.10 10.83 8.19
C THR A 62 13.00 10.49 7.00
N THR A 63 13.61 9.30 7.02
CA THR A 63 14.38 8.73 5.91
C THR A 63 13.49 7.75 5.14
N ALA A 64 13.49 7.85 3.82
CA ALA A 64 12.60 7.12 2.92
C ALA A 64 13.08 5.67 2.65
N ASN A 65 13.49 4.93 3.68
CA ASN A 65 14.08 3.59 3.57
C ASN A 65 13.23 2.48 4.23
N PHE A 66 11.94 2.68 4.34
CA PHE A 66 10.99 1.71 4.88
C PHE A 66 9.87 1.43 3.89
N ILE A 67 9.13 0.33 4.11
CA ILE A 67 7.87 0.01 3.42
C ILE A 67 6.71 0.06 4.41
N SER A 68 5.54 0.47 3.98
CA SER A 68 4.35 0.63 4.83
C SER A 68 3.22 -0.31 4.47
N VAL A 69 2.57 -0.87 5.48
CA VAL A 69 1.28 -1.56 5.39
C VAL A 69 0.19 -0.59 5.85
N VAL A 70 -0.57 -0.08 4.90
CA VAL A 70 -1.61 0.94 5.13
C VAL A 70 -2.99 0.30 5.12
N GLY A 71 -3.81 0.60 6.10
CA GLY A 71 -5.17 0.09 6.19
C GLY A 71 -6.18 1.11 6.71
N LYS A 72 -7.45 0.75 6.61
CA LYS A 72 -8.57 1.57 7.08
C LYS A 72 -8.69 1.52 8.61
N LEU A 73 -9.07 2.64 9.22
CA LEU A 73 -9.47 2.68 10.62
C LEU A 73 -10.57 1.62 10.90
N GLY A 74 -10.41 0.87 11.98
CA GLY A 74 -11.24 -0.29 12.30
C GLY A 74 -10.71 -1.63 11.75
N GLN A 75 -9.76 -1.61 10.81
CA GLN A 75 -9.11 -2.82 10.27
C GLN A 75 -7.69 -3.06 10.81
N GLY A 76 -7.30 -2.40 11.90
CA GLY A 76 -5.96 -2.50 12.50
C GLY A 76 -5.51 -3.93 12.85
N GLY A 77 -6.45 -4.83 13.15
CA GLY A 77 -6.16 -6.25 13.35
C GLY A 77 -5.64 -6.92 12.07
N PHE A 78 -6.26 -6.64 10.92
CA PHE A 78 -5.81 -7.17 9.63
C PHE A 78 -4.46 -6.56 9.21
N VAL A 79 -4.31 -5.25 9.36
CA VAL A 79 -3.02 -4.54 9.11
C VAL A 79 -1.88 -5.20 9.90
N ARG A 80 -2.06 -5.44 11.20
CA ARG A 80 -1.04 -6.10 12.04
C ARG A 80 -0.74 -7.53 11.59
N ARG A 81 -1.76 -8.31 11.20
CA ARG A 81 -1.57 -9.68 10.70
C ARG A 81 -0.72 -9.68 9.44
N VAL A 82 -1.05 -8.85 8.44
CA VAL A 82 -0.27 -8.73 7.20
C VAL A 82 1.15 -8.29 7.51
N ARG A 83 1.34 -7.20 8.28
CA ARG A 83 2.67 -6.72 8.67
C ARG A 83 3.50 -7.80 9.36
N ASN A 84 2.93 -8.51 10.33
CA ASN A 84 3.66 -9.52 11.08
C ASN A 84 4.04 -10.72 10.20
N ALA A 85 3.16 -11.12 9.27
CA ALA A 85 3.45 -12.17 8.31
C ALA A 85 4.57 -11.76 7.33
N MET A 86 4.58 -10.51 6.86
CA MET A 86 5.67 -10.00 6.02
C MET A 86 7.01 -9.97 6.75
N LYS A 87 7.02 -9.66 8.05
CA LYS A 87 8.24 -9.38 8.82
C LYS A 87 9.28 -10.52 8.78
N ALA A 88 8.83 -11.77 8.65
CA ALA A 88 9.73 -12.92 8.61
C ALA A 88 10.59 -13.00 7.33
N SER A 89 10.19 -12.31 6.26
CA SER A 89 10.81 -12.46 4.92
C SER A 89 11.34 -11.16 4.32
N VAL A 90 11.10 -10.00 4.95
CA VAL A 90 11.61 -8.71 4.43
C VAL A 90 13.08 -8.43 4.80
N GLY A 91 13.72 -9.31 5.56
CA GLY A 91 15.11 -9.14 6.01
C GLY A 91 15.27 -7.92 6.93
N ASP A 92 16.23 -7.08 6.61
CA ASP A 92 16.55 -5.85 7.34
C ASP A 92 15.74 -4.62 6.88
N LEU A 93 14.84 -4.79 5.89
CA LEU A 93 13.96 -3.71 5.44
C LEU A 93 13.00 -3.28 6.57
N ASP A 94 13.01 -2.00 6.90
CA ASP A 94 12.13 -1.46 7.93
C ASP A 94 10.67 -1.51 7.46
N LEU A 95 9.82 -2.19 8.23
CA LEU A 95 8.41 -2.44 7.91
C LEU A 95 7.51 -1.69 8.89
N ARG A 96 6.86 -0.66 8.41
CA ARG A 96 5.93 0.18 9.17
C ARG A 96 4.48 -0.18 8.88
N SER A 97 3.57 0.28 9.69
CA SER A 97 2.14 0.10 9.44
C SER A 97 1.31 1.19 10.08
N ILE A 98 0.21 1.54 9.42
CA ILE A 98 -0.75 2.52 9.91
C ILE A 98 -2.17 2.09 9.54
N ALA A 99 -3.11 2.33 10.45
CA ALA A 99 -4.54 2.24 10.17
C ALA A 99 -5.16 3.61 10.44
N ALA A 100 -5.71 4.25 9.43
CA ALA A 100 -6.19 5.62 9.49
C ALA A 100 -7.50 5.82 8.72
N PRO A 101 -8.21 6.93 8.96
CA PRO A 101 -9.39 7.29 8.16
C PRO A 101 -9.01 7.48 6.69
N PRO A 102 -9.83 6.98 5.72
CA PRO A 102 -9.55 7.12 4.28
C PRO A 102 -9.52 8.56 3.77
N ILE A 103 -10.05 9.51 4.54
CA ILE A 103 -10.04 10.94 4.18
C ILE A 103 -8.64 11.55 4.18
N ILE A 104 -7.65 10.89 4.80
CA ILE A 104 -6.27 11.36 4.76
C ILE A 104 -5.71 11.14 3.36
N GLN A 105 -5.14 12.18 2.78
CA GLN A 105 -4.58 12.15 1.44
C GLN A 105 -3.59 10.99 1.24
N GLY A 106 -3.78 10.22 0.17
CA GLY A 106 -2.95 9.07 -0.18
C GLY A 106 -3.37 7.74 0.45
N PHE A 107 -4.22 7.75 1.49
CA PHE A 107 -4.61 6.52 2.18
C PHE A 107 -5.59 5.64 1.41
N ASP A 108 -6.31 6.21 0.46
CA ASP A 108 -7.28 5.50 -0.40
C ASP A 108 -6.97 5.68 -1.90
N TYR A 109 -5.71 5.97 -2.25
CA TYR A 109 -5.28 6.29 -3.61
C TYR A 109 -4.83 5.05 -4.39
N SER A 110 -5.54 3.93 -4.27
CA SER A 110 -5.38 2.76 -5.12
C SER A 110 -6.59 1.81 -5.00
N ASP A 111 -6.51 0.65 -5.62
CA ASP A 111 -7.57 -0.34 -5.80
C ASP A 111 -8.21 -0.86 -4.49
N HIS A 112 -7.46 -0.88 -3.39
CA HIS A 112 -7.94 -1.33 -2.07
C HIS A 112 -9.13 -0.51 -1.54
N ARG A 113 -9.30 0.75 -2.00
CA ARG A 113 -10.42 1.61 -1.64
C ARG A 113 -11.78 1.01 -1.99
N ASN A 114 -11.87 0.32 -3.12
CA ASN A 114 -13.11 -0.25 -3.60
C ASN A 114 -13.49 -1.50 -2.78
N TYR A 115 -12.52 -2.27 -2.31
CA TYR A 115 -12.77 -3.35 -1.36
C TYR A 115 -13.26 -2.83 -0.01
N TRP A 116 -12.73 -1.69 0.46
CA TRP A 116 -13.25 -1.04 1.68
C TRP A 116 -14.70 -0.56 1.53
N LYS A 117 -15.10 -0.10 0.34
CA LYS A 117 -16.48 0.32 0.05
C LYS A 117 -17.44 -0.86 0.14
N GLU A 118 -17.04 -2.03 -0.33
CA GLU A 118 -17.82 -3.26 -0.27
C GLU A 118 -17.77 -3.98 1.10
N GLY A 119 -17.03 -3.43 2.06
CA GLY A 119 -16.93 -3.95 3.41
C GLY A 119 -15.85 -5.01 3.62
N TYR A 120 -15.05 -5.29 2.61
CA TYR A 120 -13.93 -6.24 2.72
C TYR A 120 -12.75 -5.66 3.49
N LYS A 121 -11.95 -6.55 4.08
CA LYS A 121 -10.64 -6.19 4.62
C LYS A 121 -9.69 -5.97 3.46
N ALA A 122 -8.96 -4.86 3.49
CA ALA A 122 -7.92 -4.61 2.51
C ALA A 122 -6.78 -3.79 3.11
N VAL A 123 -5.59 -3.98 2.58
CA VAL A 123 -4.40 -3.17 2.88
C VAL A 123 -3.71 -2.75 1.58
N MET A 124 -3.01 -1.64 1.64
CA MET A 124 -2.07 -1.19 0.62
C MET A 124 -0.66 -1.35 1.17
N ILE A 125 0.21 -2.00 0.40
CA ILE A 125 1.66 -2.04 0.65
C ILE A 125 2.27 -0.97 -0.22
N THR A 126 2.96 0.00 0.39
CA THR A 126 3.47 1.15 -0.36
C THR A 126 4.78 1.69 0.21
N ASP A 127 5.61 2.18 -0.68
CA ASP A 127 6.77 3.00 -0.35
C ASP A 127 6.39 4.45 0.00
N THR A 128 5.08 4.76 0.05
CA THR A 128 4.49 6.08 0.30
C THR A 128 4.49 7.05 -0.89
N SER A 129 4.80 6.56 -2.10
CA SER A 129 4.54 7.24 -3.37
C SER A 129 5.01 8.71 -3.39
N PHE A 130 4.13 9.65 -3.69
CA PHE A 130 4.41 11.09 -3.78
C PHE A 130 4.95 11.72 -2.48
N CYS A 131 4.89 11.02 -1.36
CA CYS A 131 5.52 11.48 -0.12
C CYS A 131 7.04 11.33 -0.11
N ARG A 132 7.63 10.60 -1.08
CA ARG A 132 9.08 10.41 -1.17
C ARG A 132 9.62 10.43 -2.58
N ASN A 133 8.87 9.90 -3.58
CA ASN A 133 9.32 9.80 -4.95
C ASN A 133 9.11 11.13 -5.69
N PRO A 134 10.16 11.88 -6.04
CA PRO A 134 10.04 13.13 -6.79
C PRO A 134 9.66 12.90 -8.25
N HIS A 135 9.72 11.66 -8.74
CA HIS A 135 9.42 11.28 -10.11
C HIS A 135 7.95 10.86 -10.29
N TYR A 136 7.17 10.79 -9.20
CA TYR A 136 5.77 10.36 -9.23
C TYR A 136 4.96 11.13 -10.27
N HIS A 137 4.36 10.42 -11.23
CA HIS A 137 3.63 10.96 -12.38
C HIS A 137 4.45 11.95 -13.26
N GLN A 138 5.77 11.78 -13.30
CA GLN A 138 6.66 12.57 -14.13
C GLN A 138 7.29 11.72 -15.23
N ILE A 139 7.75 12.35 -16.32
CA ILE A 139 8.50 11.68 -17.38
C ILE A 139 9.81 11.06 -16.89
N THR A 140 10.30 11.49 -15.74
CA THR A 140 11.50 11.00 -15.08
C THR A 140 11.25 9.77 -14.19
N ASP A 141 10.02 9.27 -14.11
CA ASP A 141 9.69 8.04 -13.38
C ASP A 141 10.04 6.83 -14.24
N THR A 142 11.31 6.48 -14.22
CA THR A 142 11.92 5.46 -15.07
C THR A 142 12.42 4.28 -14.23
N PRO A 143 12.57 3.06 -14.80
CA PRO A 143 12.95 1.86 -14.06
C PRO A 143 14.27 1.97 -13.30
N ASP A 144 15.22 2.78 -13.77
CA ASP A 144 16.51 3.01 -13.13
C ASP A 144 16.44 3.82 -11.82
N THR A 145 15.28 4.43 -11.52
CA THR A 145 15.04 5.12 -10.24
C THR A 145 14.66 4.16 -9.11
N LEU A 146 14.44 2.88 -9.41
CA LEU A 146 13.94 1.89 -8.45
C LEU A 146 15.08 1.10 -7.78
N ASP A 147 14.92 0.83 -6.48
CA ASP A 147 15.76 -0.11 -5.73
C ASP A 147 15.18 -1.53 -5.84
N TYR A 148 15.63 -2.27 -6.84
CA TYR A 148 15.16 -3.63 -7.10
C TYR A 148 15.49 -4.62 -5.97
N GLN A 149 16.54 -4.38 -5.19
CA GLN A 149 16.88 -5.26 -4.07
C GLN A 149 15.88 -5.12 -2.93
N ARG A 150 15.55 -3.88 -2.56
CA ARG A 150 14.52 -3.62 -1.55
C ARG A 150 13.13 -4.01 -2.06
N MET A 151 12.83 -3.75 -3.32
CA MET A 151 11.57 -4.17 -3.95
C MET A 151 11.38 -5.69 -3.92
N ALA A 152 12.42 -6.48 -4.20
CA ALA A 152 12.38 -7.93 -4.10
C ALA A 152 12.06 -8.40 -2.67
N ARG A 153 12.63 -7.78 -1.64
CA ARG A 153 12.30 -8.08 -0.24
C ARG A 153 10.83 -7.78 0.10
N VAL A 154 10.27 -6.71 -0.48
CA VAL A 154 8.84 -6.44 -0.33
C VAL A 154 8.00 -7.55 -0.94
N VAL A 155 8.37 -8.02 -2.14
CA VAL A 155 7.69 -9.14 -2.83
C VAL A 155 7.76 -10.41 -1.99
N ASP A 156 8.93 -10.76 -1.45
CA ASP A 156 9.10 -11.92 -0.56
C ASP A 156 8.24 -11.81 0.69
N GLY A 157 8.17 -10.62 1.28
CA GLY A 157 7.31 -10.35 2.43
C GLY A 157 5.83 -10.54 2.10
N VAL A 158 5.37 -10.02 0.97
CA VAL A 158 3.98 -10.18 0.50
C VAL A 158 3.66 -11.64 0.20
N TYR A 159 4.56 -12.35 -0.49
CA TYR A 159 4.42 -13.78 -0.75
C TYR A 159 4.23 -14.57 0.54
N ASN A 160 5.09 -14.33 1.53
CA ASN A 160 4.98 -14.98 2.84
C ASN A 160 3.66 -14.62 3.56
N ALA A 161 3.21 -13.37 3.45
CA ALA A 161 1.93 -12.96 4.02
C ALA A 161 0.75 -13.70 3.38
N ILE A 162 0.76 -13.90 2.07
CA ILE A 162 -0.27 -14.68 1.37
C ILE A 162 -0.30 -16.11 1.90
N LEU A 163 0.86 -16.78 2.01
CA LEU A 163 0.94 -18.15 2.51
C LEU A 163 0.47 -18.30 3.96
N GLN A 164 0.75 -17.32 4.82
CA GLN A 164 0.38 -17.40 6.24
C GLN A 164 -1.07 -16.98 6.53
N LEU A 165 -1.69 -16.24 5.64
CA LEU A 165 -3.05 -15.71 5.83
C LEU A 165 -4.11 -16.51 5.05
N GLY A 166 -3.71 -17.25 4.04
CA GLY A 166 -4.54 -18.19 3.26
C GLY A 166 -4.62 -19.53 3.93
#